data_9a8c844e365fc7bb24b2cb8971e89382
#
_entry.id   9a8c844e365fc7bb24b2cb8971e89382
#
_cell.length_a   1.000
_cell.length_b   1.000
_cell.length_c   1.000
_cell.angle_alpha   90.00
_cell.angle_beta   90.00
_cell.angle_gamma   90.00
#
_symmetry.space_group_name_H-M   'P 1'
#
loop_
_entity.id
_entity.type
_entity.pdbx_description
1 polymer ?
#
loop_
_entity_poly.entity_id
_entity_poly.type
_entity_poly.pdbx_seq_one_letter_code
_entity_poly.pdbx_strand_id
1 'polypeptide(L)'
;MFASSIMAGFECGHLGWNGHDLLVTTGHVPSDKMGRHYGIATDHGITTARDGLPWRHDPAARFAVAAKAGMQVIWDLNHYDPPPDPVSHAQRCATVADQSKPLWLCLVNEPMIYPMLAGMSWEAATDLAITMARVARDHHPTVKLLSTDPITGIGERQFAATDRLVAAGCVDVVGVNYYPHTARTSLLKVLLKTWKRYGKPILVSETSWHDGHRDHHRRHPGFNKGAWLRHMLGDIAEAQAKGIEVADLCWYPIVDCPPWQHPRSRNRWSHGLIRADLSVDPALSSALMAMREELAA
;
A
#
# COMPACT_ATOMS: atom_id res chain seq x y z
N MET A 1 14.46 9.15 -1.33
CA MET A 1 13.66 8.01 -0.93
C MET A 1 12.71 7.65 -2.07
N PHE A 2 11.55 8.21 -2.23
CA PHE A 2 10.71 8.02 -3.42
C PHE A 2 10.66 9.30 -4.24
N ALA A 3 10.37 9.17 -5.56
CA ALA A 3 10.48 10.30 -6.49
C ALA A 3 9.23 11.18 -6.54
N SER A 4 8.10 10.72 -5.97
CA SER A 4 6.84 11.46 -5.93
C SER A 4 6.35 11.60 -4.48
N SER A 5 5.56 12.62 -4.21
CA SER A 5 4.92 12.82 -2.90
C SER A 5 3.65 11.98 -2.72
N ILE A 6 3.25 11.24 -3.75
CA ILE A 6 2.10 10.33 -3.75
C ILE A 6 2.47 9.07 -4.52
N MET A 7 2.09 7.94 -3.93
CA MET A 7 2.27 6.60 -4.46
C MET A 7 0.91 6.02 -4.87
N ALA A 8 0.88 5.27 -5.98
CA ALA A 8 -0.32 4.54 -6.40
C ALA A 8 -0.39 3.19 -5.68
N GLY A 9 -1.45 2.93 -4.93
CA GLY A 9 -1.72 1.63 -4.33
C GLY A 9 -2.59 0.78 -5.25
N PHE A 10 -2.04 -0.33 -5.76
CA PHE A 10 -2.77 -1.27 -6.59
C PHE A 10 -3.28 -2.45 -5.77
N GLU A 11 -4.23 -3.21 -6.33
CA GLU A 11 -4.69 -4.43 -5.71
C GLU A 11 -3.58 -5.47 -5.71
N CYS A 12 -3.19 -5.92 -4.53
CA CYS A 12 -1.98 -6.72 -4.35
C CYS A 12 -2.24 -8.22 -4.20
N GLY A 13 -3.48 -8.65 -3.92
CA GLY A 13 -3.72 -9.99 -3.47
C GLY A 13 -4.93 -10.68 -4.06
N HIS A 14 -4.88 -12.01 -3.90
CA HIS A 14 -6.03 -12.87 -4.03
C HIS A 14 -6.70 -12.93 -2.66
N LEU A 15 -7.76 -12.19 -2.45
CA LEU A 15 -8.56 -12.41 -1.25
C LEU A 15 -9.24 -13.77 -1.37
N GLY A 16 -8.78 -14.73 -0.57
CA GLY A 16 -9.33 -16.08 -0.50
C GLY A 16 -10.78 -16.16 -0.04
N TRP A 17 -11.41 -15.03 0.25
CA TRP A 17 -12.81 -14.91 0.59
C TRP A 17 -13.67 -15.18 -0.64
N ASN A 18 -14.24 -16.36 -0.71
CA ASN A 18 -15.11 -16.84 -1.78
C ASN A 18 -14.43 -17.12 -3.15
N GLY A 19 -13.12 -17.35 -3.19
CA GLY A 19 -12.43 -17.76 -4.42
C GLY A 19 -12.41 -16.70 -5.53
N HIS A 20 -12.53 -15.41 -5.16
CA HIS A 20 -12.44 -14.30 -6.10
C HIS A 20 -11.06 -13.69 -6.09
N ASP A 21 -10.53 -13.53 -7.26
CA ASP A 21 -9.28 -12.85 -7.52
C ASP A 21 -9.56 -11.38 -7.85
N LEU A 22 -9.25 -10.48 -6.91
CA LEU A 22 -9.43 -9.05 -7.12
C LEU A 22 -8.49 -8.50 -8.18
N LEU A 23 -7.31 -9.08 -8.37
CA LEU A 23 -6.41 -8.72 -9.46
C LEU A 23 -7.07 -9.01 -10.81
N VAL A 24 -7.68 -10.18 -10.98
CA VAL A 24 -8.44 -10.52 -12.20
C VAL A 24 -9.65 -9.62 -12.35
N THR A 25 -10.38 -9.34 -11.27
CA THR A 25 -11.58 -8.50 -11.33
C THR A 25 -11.27 -7.05 -11.70
N THR A 26 -10.15 -6.50 -11.28
CA THR A 26 -9.66 -5.17 -11.67
C THR A 26 -8.94 -5.19 -13.02
N GLY A 27 -8.50 -6.38 -13.46
CA GLY A 27 -7.67 -6.57 -14.65
C GLY A 27 -6.22 -6.09 -14.43
N HIS A 28 -5.78 -5.90 -13.18
CA HIS A 28 -4.42 -5.43 -12.87
C HIS A 28 -3.41 -6.58 -12.95
N VAL A 29 -3.31 -7.18 -14.13
CA VAL A 29 -2.40 -8.27 -14.44
C VAL A 29 -1.54 -7.92 -15.67
N PRO A 30 -0.30 -8.47 -15.79
CA PRO A 30 0.64 -8.11 -16.85
C PRO A 30 0.09 -8.31 -18.27
N SER A 31 -0.76 -9.32 -18.48
CA SER A 31 -1.34 -9.67 -19.77
C SER A 31 -2.57 -8.84 -20.15
N ASP A 32 -3.05 -7.94 -19.29
CA ASP A 32 -4.28 -7.16 -19.52
C ASP A 32 -4.04 -5.66 -19.29
N LYS A 33 -4.44 -5.11 -18.14
CA LYS A 33 -4.52 -3.66 -17.92
C LYS A 33 -3.39 -3.08 -17.09
N MET A 34 -2.52 -3.89 -16.50
CA MET A 34 -1.49 -3.42 -15.57
C MET A 34 -0.64 -2.27 -16.16
N GLY A 35 -0.15 -2.43 -17.39
CA GLY A 35 0.63 -1.38 -18.05
C GLY A 35 -0.18 -0.10 -18.34
N ARG A 36 -1.48 -0.21 -18.64
CA ARG A 36 -2.37 0.94 -18.84
C ARG A 36 -2.65 1.67 -17.52
N HIS A 37 -2.83 0.92 -16.43
CA HIS A 37 -3.00 1.52 -15.09
C HIS A 37 -1.76 2.30 -14.66
N TYR A 38 -0.57 1.76 -14.89
CA TYR A 38 0.68 2.48 -14.63
C TYR A 38 0.81 3.72 -15.52
N GLY A 39 0.45 3.62 -16.82
CA GLY A 39 0.45 4.76 -17.74
C GLY A 39 -0.44 5.90 -17.23
N ILE A 40 -1.68 5.61 -16.84
CA ILE A 40 -2.59 6.62 -16.29
C ILE A 40 -2.02 7.24 -14.99
N ALA A 41 -1.40 6.45 -14.11
CA ALA A 41 -0.77 6.97 -12.92
C ALA A 41 0.40 7.91 -13.25
N THR A 42 1.27 7.53 -14.19
CA THR A 42 2.41 8.37 -14.63
C THR A 42 1.98 9.64 -15.33
N ASP A 43 0.88 9.63 -16.09
CA ASP A 43 0.29 10.83 -16.71
C ASP A 43 -0.15 11.85 -15.65
N HIS A 44 -0.45 11.40 -14.44
CA HIS A 44 -0.78 12.24 -13.27
C HIS A 44 0.43 12.54 -12.37
N GLY A 45 1.66 12.25 -12.83
CA GLY A 45 2.89 12.52 -12.08
C GLY A 45 3.23 11.48 -11.00
N ILE A 46 2.49 10.38 -10.92
CA ILE A 46 2.75 9.30 -9.96
C ILE A 46 3.74 8.31 -10.57
N THR A 47 4.98 8.30 -10.09
CA THR A 47 6.06 7.42 -10.56
C THR A 47 6.44 6.34 -9.57
N THR A 48 5.75 6.29 -8.43
CA THR A 48 5.93 5.29 -7.38
C THR A 48 4.63 4.53 -7.14
N ALA A 49 4.75 3.26 -6.79
CA ALA A 49 3.59 2.42 -6.52
C ALA A 49 3.83 1.46 -5.34
N ARG A 50 2.75 0.98 -4.74
CA ARG A 50 2.68 -0.23 -3.95
C ARG A 50 1.79 -1.21 -4.70
N ASP A 51 2.31 -2.42 -5.00
CA ASP A 51 1.65 -3.40 -5.84
C ASP A 51 2.03 -4.83 -5.42
N GLY A 52 1.31 -5.85 -5.86
CA GLY A 52 1.47 -7.22 -5.41
C GLY A 52 2.42 -8.07 -6.26
N LEU A 53 3.10 -9.00 -5.60
CA LEU A 53 3.73 -10.18 -6.20
C LEU A 53 3.04 -11.44 -5.69
N PRO A 54 1.79 -11.71 -6.09
CA PRO A 54 1.07 -12.87 -5.58
C PRO A 54 1.78 -14.17 -5.99
N TRP A 55 1.83 -15.13 -5.07
CA TRP A 55 2.60 -16.38 -5.25
C TRP A 55 2.16 -17.22 -6.46
N ARG A 56 0.93 -17.03 -6.94
CA ARG A 56 0.36 -17.70 -8.11
C ARG A 56 0.83 -17.11 -9.44
N HIS A 57 1.47 -15.95 -9.42
CA HIS A 57 1.91 -15.25 -10.62
C HIS A 57 3.44 -15.32 -10.79
N ASP A 58 3.87 -15.14 -12.04
CA ASP A 58 5.30 -14.97 -12.31
C ASP A 58 5.76 -13.57 -11.91
N PRO A 59 6.66 -13.41 -10.94
CA PRO A 59 7.16 -12.11 -10.54
C PRO A 59 7.92 -11.40 -11.68
N ALA A 60 8.60 -12.13 -12.56
CA ALA A 60 9.36 -11.54 -13.67
C ALA A 60 8.46 -10.72 -14.61
N ALA A 61 7.26 -11.21 -14.90
CA ALA A 61 6.31 -10.51 -15.75
C ALA A 61 5.86 -9.17 -15.12
N ARG A 62 5.63 -9.13 -13.81
CA ARG A 62 5.24 -7.91 -13.09
C ARG A 62 6.40 -6.90 -13.01
N PHE A 63 7.60 -7.36 -12.69
CA PHE A 63 8.81 -6.52 -12.72
C PHE A 63 9.04 -5.89 -14.11
N ALA A 64 8.85 -6.67 -15.19
CA ALA A 64 9.04 -6.18 -16.55
C ALA A 64 8.04 -5.07 -16.92
N VAL A 65 6.76 -5.23 -16.54
CA VAL A 65 5.73 -4.19 -16.79
C VAL A 65 6.03 -2.92 -16.00
N ALA A 66 6.40 -3.03 -14.73
CA ALA A 66 6.77 -1.89 -13.90
C ALA A 66 8.01 -1.15 -14.46
N ALA A 67 9.04 -1.89 -14.82
CA ALA A 67 10.25 -1.33 -15.41
C ALA A 67 9.97 -0.61 -16.74
N LYS A 68 9.14 -1.20 -17.62
CA LYS A 68 8.72 -0.58 -18.88
C LYS A 68 7.95 0.73 -18.66
N ALA A 69 7.16 0.82 -17.59
CA ALA A 69 6.42 2.02 -17.22
C ALA A 69 7.27 3.07 -16.46
N GLY A 70 8.53 2.76 -16.13
CA GLY A 70 9.37 3.62 -15.29
C GLY A 70 8.88 3.73 -13.84
N MET A 71 8.08 2.77 -13.37
CA MET A 71 7.46 2.76 -12.06
C MET A 71 8.42 2.16 -11.01
N GLN A 72 8.71 2.91 -9.95
CA GLN A 72 9.38 2.37 -8.76
C GLN A 72 8.31 1.76 -7.84
N VAL A 73 8.47 0.50 -7.46
CA VAL A 73 7.40 -0.24 -6.76
C VAL A 73 7.88 -0.81 -5.43
N ILE A 74 7.05 -0.66 -4.39
CA ILE A 74 7.09 -1.50 -3.19
C ILE A 74 6.19 -2.70 -3.45
N TRP A 75 6.75 -3.90 -3.41
CA TRP A 75 6.05 -5.12 -3.74
C TRP A 75 5.53 -5.84 -2.51
N ASP A 76 4.21 -6.07 -2.46
CA ASP A 76 3.59 -6.93 -1.45
C ASP A 76 3.74 -8.39 -1.84
N LEU A 77 4.42 -9.18 -1.01
CA LEU A 77 4.55 -10.63 -1.24
C LEU A 77 3.34 -11.41 -0.75
N ASN A 78 2.63 -10.87 0.24
CA ASN A 78 1.47 -11.52 0.82
C ASN A 78 0.44 -10.50 1.29
N HIS A 79 -0.71 -10.51 0.64
CA HIS A 79 -1.85 -9.64 0.94
C HIS A 79 -3.08 -10.51 1.22
N TYR A 80 -3.13 -11.14 2.41
CA TYR A 80 -4.15 -12.06 2.93
C TYR A 80 -4.29 -13.41 2.20
N ASP A 81 -3.38 -13.75 1.28
CA ASP A 81 -3.30 -15.03 0.60
C ASP A 81 -1.90 -15.64 0.82
N PRO A 82 -1.63 -16.24 2.00
CA PRO A 82 -0.31 -16.74 2.33
C PRO A 82 0.13 -17.81 1.35
N PRO A 83 1.36 -17.74 0.82
CA PRO A 83 1.89 -18.77 -0.07
C PRO A 83 2.04 -20.10 0.67
N PRO A 84 1.79 -21.23 0.02
CA PRO A 84 1.96 -22.55 0.63
C PRO A 84 3.43 -22.82 0.98
N ASP A 85 4.37 -22.23 0.25
CA ASP A 85 5.80 -22.23 0.55
C ASP A 85 6.33 -20.78 0.53
N PRO A 86 6.33 -20.11 1.70
CA PRO A 86 6.76 -18.72 1.81
C PRO A 86 8.25 -18.52 1.56
N VAL A 87 9.07 -19.53 1.88
CA VAL A 87 10.52 -19.48 1.65
C VAL A 87 10.82 -19.44 0.16
N SER A 88 10.32 -20.42 -0.59
CA SER A 88 10.50 -20.46 -2.05
C SER A 88 9.89 -19.25 -2.75
N HIS A 89 8.76 -18.72 -2.26
CA HIS A 89 8.16 -17.53 -2.84
C HIS A 89 9.04 -16.28 -2.64
N ALA A 90 9.50 -16.02 -1.41
CA ALA A 90 10.37 -14.89 -1.11
C ALA A 90 11.71 -15.00 -1.86
N GLN A 91 12.31 -16.19 -1.90
CA GLN A 91 13.55 -16.45 -2.66
C GLN A 91 13.36 -16.14 -4.14
N ARG A 92 12.30 -16.67 -4.76
CA ARG A 92 12.01 -16.43 -6.18
C ARG A 92 11.86 -14.95 -6.48
N CYS A 93 11.08 -14.22 -5.70
CA CYS A 93 10.88 -12.77 -5.89
C CYS A 93 12.18 -11.99 -5.74
N ALA A 94 12.98 -12.29 -4.71
CA ALA A 94 14.26 -11.63 -4.48
C ALA A 94 15.29 -11.93 -5.55
N THR A 95 15.37 -13.18 -6.04
CA THR A 95 16.35 -13.60 -7.07
C THR A 95 16.04 -13.02 -8.45
N VAL A 96 14.75 -12.92 -8.81
CA VAL A 96 14.32 -12.42 -10.13
C VAL A 96 14.41 -10.89 -10.23
N ALA A 97 14.38 -10.19 -9.10
CA ALA A 97 14.49 -8.73 -9.07
C ALA A 97 15.85 -8.25 -9.61
N ASP A 98 15.88 -7.03 -10.14
CA ASP A 98 17.08 -6.36 -10.62
C ASP A 98 18.08 -6.14 -9.46
N GLN A 99 19.13 -6.92 -9.43
CA GLN A 99 20.16 -6.92 -8.37
C GLN A 99 20.97 -5.60 -8.31
N SER A 100 20.88 -4.76 -9.32
CA SER A 100 21.59 -3.47 -9.39
C SER A 100 20.85 -2.33 -8.69
N LYS A 101 19.58 -2.56 -8.26
CA LYS A 101 18.70 -1.54 -7.66
C LYS A 101 18.16 -2.03 -6.31
N PRO A 102 17.83 -1.13 -5.40
CA PRO A 102 17.12 -1.53 -4.18
C PRO A 102 15.78 -2.21 -4.49
N LEU A 103 15.56 -3.39 -3.91
CA LEU A 103 14.28 -4.08 -3.94
C LEU A 103 13.47 -3.66 -2.72
N TRP A 104 12.26 -3.13 -2.92
CA TRP A 104 11.36 -2.73 -1.84
C TRP A 104 10.26 -3.78 -1.66
N LEU A 105 10.13 -4.32 -0.45
CA LEU A 105 9.14 -5.36 -0.13
C LEU A 105 8.30 -4.99 1.09
N CYS A 106 6.98 -5.19 0.98
CA CYS A 106 6.09 -5.45 2.10
C CYS A 106 5.86 -6.98 2.15
N LEU A 107 6.33 -7.63 3.18
CA LEU A 107 6.34 -9.10 3.23
C LEU A 107 4.96 -9.67 3.54
N VAL A 108 4.25 -9.04 4.45
CA VAL A 108 2.88 -9.37 4.84
C VAL A 108 2.13 -8.08 5.13
N ASN A 109 1.06 -7.82 4.37
CA ASN A 109 0.20 -6.67 4.63
C ASN A 109 -0.65 -6.90 5.88
N GLU A 110 -0.68 -5.93 6.78
CA GLU A 110 -1.55 -5.88 7.96
C GLU A 110 -1.63 -7.19 8.76
N PRO A 111 -0.54 -7.68 9.35
CA PRO A 111 -0.58 -8.92 10.15
C PRO A 111 -1.70 -8.96 11.19
N MET A 112 -2.04 -7.81 11.78
CA MET A 112 -3.10 -7.69 12.79
C MET A 112 -4.51 -8.03 12.27
N ILE A 113 -4.72 -8.01 10.96
CA ILE A 113 -6.02 -8.33 10.31
C ILE A 113 -6.11 -9.80 9.86
N TYR A 114 -5.01 -10.52 9.81
CA TYR A 114 -4.97 -11.93 9.35
C TYR A 114 -5.95 -12.87 10.07
N PRO A 115 -6.21 -12.74 11.39
CA PRO A 115 -7.22 -13.56 12.04
C PRO A 115 -8.61 -13.44 11.41
N MET A 116 -8.93 -12.27 10.89
CA MET A 116 -10.23 -11.99 10.28
C MET A 116 -10.29 -12.39 8.79
N LEU A 117 -9.21 -12.17 8.04
CA LEU A 117 -9.24 -12.30 6.57
C LEU A 117 -8.61 -13.60 6.06
N ALA A 118 -7.59 -14.13 6.74
CA ALA A 118 -6.84 -15.31 6.31
C ALA A 118 -6.92 -16.50 7.28
N GLY A 119 -7.65 -16.37 8.40
CA GLY A 119 -7.78 -17.42 9.40
C GLY A 119 -6.47 -17.78 10.12
N MET A 120 -5.44 -16.97 10.00
CA MET A 120 -4.12 -17.14 10.63
C MET A 120 -3.99 -16.16 11.80
N SER A 121 -3.38 -16.56 12.93
CA SER A 121 -3.13 -15.60 14.01
C SER A 121 -2.17 -14.49 13.57
N TRP A 122 -2.26 -13.31 14.19
CA TRP A 122 -1.38 -12.19 13.85
C TRP A 122 0.09 -12.52 14.19
N GLU A 123 0.33 -13.32 15.23
CA GLU A 123 1.67 -13.81 15.58
C GLU A 123 2.24 -14.69 14.47
N ALA A 124 1.46 -15.63 13.95
CA ALA A 124 1.87 -16.50 12.85
C ALA A 124 2.10 -15.70 11.55
N ALA A 125 1.26 -14.71 11.25
CA ALA A 125 1.45 -13.81 10.13
C ALA A 125 2.74 -12.97 10.27
N THR A 126 3.07 -12.55 11.50
CA THR A 126 4.32 -11.83 11.79
C THR A 126 5.54 -12.74 11.67
N ASP A 127 5.46 -14.00 12.15
CA ASP A 127 6.54 -14.98 12.01
C ASP A 127 6.78 -15.36 10.54
N LEU A 128 5.71 -15.42 9.75
CA LEU A 128 5.78 -15.56 8.29
C LEU A 128 6.57 -14.41 7.66
N ALA A 129 6.25 -13.16 8.02
CA ALA A 129 6.97 -11.98 7.53
C ALA A 129 8.46 -12.02 7.93
N ILE A 130 8.79 -12.38 9.16
CA ILE A 130 10.19 -12.52 9.63
C ILE A 130 10.95 -13.58 8.82
N THR A 131 10.31 -14.72 8.54
CA THR A 131 10.89 -15.79 7.73
C THR A 131 11.20 -15.30 6.31
N MET A 132 10.21 -14.68 5.66
CA MET A 132 10.36 -14.14 4.31
C MET A 132 11.40 -13.01 4.25
N ALA A 133 11.52 -12.20 5.31
CA ALA A 133 12.52 -11.13 5.41
C ALA A 133 13.96 -11.66 5.35
N ARG A 134 14.24 -12.71 6.12
CA ARG A 134 15.57 -13.34 6.15
C ARG A 134 15.93 -13.89 4.79
N VAL A 135 15.02 -14.65 4.19
CA VAL A 135 15.22 -15.21 2.85
C VAL A 135 15.44 -14.11 1.80
N ALA A 136 14.61 -13.06 1.82
CA ALA A 136 14.77 -11.95 0.88
C ALA A 136 16.15 -11.26 1.01
N ARG A 137 16.64 -11.08 2.24
CA ARG A 137 17.97 -10.48 2.50
C ARG A 137 19.14 -11.37 2.03
N ASP A 138 18.98 -12.69 2.18
CA ASP A 138 20.00 -13.65 1.72
C ASP A 138 20.14 -13.65 0.18
N HIS A 139 19.06 -13.30 -0.55
CA HIS A 139 19.00 -13.36 -2.01
C HIS A 139 19.02 -11.98 -2.70
N HIS A 140 18.85 -10.89 -1.93
CA HIS A 140 18.93 -9.53 -2.45
C HIS A 140 19.51 -8.60 -1.38
N PRO A 141 20.83 -8.34 -1.39
CA PRO A 141 21.54 -7.65 -0.28
C PRO A 141 21.09 -6.20 -0.05
N THR A 142 20.49 -5.55 -1.04
CA THR A 142 20.00 -4.18 -0.94
C THR A 142 18.47 -4.11 -0.70
N VAL A 143 17.83 -5.21 -0.30
CA VAL A 143 16.38 -5.22 -0.01
C VAL A 143 16.02 -4.26 1.12
N LYS A 144 14.93 -3.53 0.94
CA LYS A 144 14.30 -2.64 1.91
C LYS A 144 12.94 -3.17 2.30
N LEU A 145 12.64 -3.15 3.58
CA LEU A 145 11.47 -3.81 4.16
C LEU A 145 10.52 -2.79 4.77
N LEU A 146 9.27 -2.85 4.32
CA LEU A 146 8.13 -2.09 4.83
C LEU A 146 7.27 -2.97 5.74
N SER A 147 6.98 -2.52 6.96
CA SER A 147 5.86 -3.04 7.75
C SER A 147 4.59 -2.26 7.42
N THR A 148 3.42 -2.87 7.57
CA THR A 148 2.12 -2.21 7.40
C THR A 148 1.15 -2.73 8.43
N ASP A 149 0.46 -1.81 9.13
CA ASP A 149 -0.62 -2.19 10.04
C ASP A 149 -1.77 -1.17 9.98
N PRO A 150 -3.02 -1.62 10.17
CA PRO A 150 -4.19 -0.77 10.12
C PRO A 150 -4.25 0.12 11.37
N ILE A 151 -4.50 1.40 11.18
CA ILE A 151 -4.64 2.35 12.28
C ILE A 151 -6.09 2.42 12.74
N THR A 152 -6.36 1.91 13.94
CA THR A 152 -7.65 2.06 14.64
C THR A 152 -7.54 3.00 15.84
N GLY A 153 -6.33 3.26 16.34
CA GLY A 153 -6.02 4.14 17.47
C GLY A 153 -4.52 4.31 17.66
N ILE A 154 -4.12 4.68 18.85
CA ILE A 154 -2.71 4.87 19.24
C ILE A 154 -2.35 4.12 20.53
N GLY A 155 -3.15 3.12 20.92
CA GLY A 155 -2.85 2.23 22.04
C GLY A 155 -1.69 1.28 21.76
N GLU A 156 -1.12 0.68 22.79
CA GLU A 156 0.05 -0.21 22.64
C GLU A 156 -0.23 -1.42 21.73
N ARG A 157 -1.42 -2.00 21.83
CA ARG A 157 -1.81 -3.15 20.97
C ARG A 157 -1.78 -2.82 19.49
N GLN A 158 -1.92 -1.54 19.11
CA GLN A 158 -1.86 -1.07 17.73
C GLN A 158 -0.53 -1.40 17.05
N PHE A 159 0.55 -1.48 17.83
CA PHE A 159 1.92 -1.63 17.34
C PHE A 159 2.50 -3.04 17.55
N ALA A 160 1.71 -4.01 18.01
CA ALA A 160 2.22 -5.31 18.46
C ALA A 160 2.95 -6.09 17.34
N ALA A 161 2.41 -6.13 16.13
CA ALA A 161 3.08 -6.80 15.01
C ALA A 161 4.31 -6.04 14.55
N THR A 162 4.20 -4.72 14.39
CA THR A 162 5.34 -3.85 14.01
C THR A 162 6.46 -3.92 15.05
N ASP A 163 6.16 -3.97 16.36
CA ASP A 163 7.16 -4.14 17.43
C ASP A 163 7.98 -5.43 17.23
N ARG A 164 7.32 -6.55 16.95
CA ARG A 164 8.01 -7.83 16.69
C ARG A 164 8.88 -7.78 15.45
N LEU A 165 8.38 -7.18 14.36
CA LEU A 165 9.14 -7.02 13.12
C LEU A 165 10.36 -6.12 13.33
N VAL A 166 10.23 -5.01 14.06
CA VAL A 166 11.35 -4.11 14.39
C VAL A 166 12.36 -4.82 15.28
N ALA A 167 11.92 -5.53 16.32
CA ALA A 167 12.78 -6.30 17.22
C ALA A 167 13.56 -7.41 16.46
N ALA A 168 12.95 -8.01 15.43
CA ALA A 168 13.60 -8.99 14.57
C ALA A 168 14.53 -8.33 13.51
N GLY A 169 14.64 -7.02 13.47
CA GLY A 169 15.43 -6.29 12.47
C GLY A 169 14.83 -6.33 11.05
N CYS A 170 13.54 -6.58 10.92
CA CYS A 170 12.85 -6.81 9.65
C CYS A 170 12.09 -5.58 9.13
N VAL A 171 12.44 -4.36 9.55
CA VAL A 171 11.78 -3.12 9.12
C VAL A 171 12.81 -2.04 8.83
N ASP A 172 12.78 -1.49 7.63
CA ASP A 172 13.52 -0.29 7.24
C ASP A 172 12.60 0.94 7.28
N VAL A 173 11.31 0.79 6.90
CA VAL A 173 10.29 1.82 6.91
C VAL A 173 9.04 1.30 7.64
N VAL A 174 8.45 2.12 8.50
CA VAL A 174 7.20 1.77 9.20
C VAL A 174 6.01 2.30 8.41
N GLY A 175 5.17 1.39 7.92
CA GLY A 175 3.94 1.74 7.23
C GLY A 175 2.74 1.84 8.17
N VAL A 176 1.88 2.80 7.89
CA VAL A 176 0.61 3.01 8.59
C VAL A 176 -0.54 3.06 7.58
N ASN A 177 -1.48 2.12 7.68
CA ASN A 177 -2.69 2.12 6.85
C ASN A 177 -3.75 2.95 7.56
N TYR A 178 -4.01 4.16 7.05
CA TYR A 178 -4.84 5.16 7.72
C TYR A 178 -6.08 5.50 6.91
N TYR A 179 -7.25 5.10 7.40
CA TYR A 179 -8.52 5.34 6.74
C TYR A 179 -9.50 6.16 7.58
N PRO A 180 -10.31 7.05 6.98
CA PRO A 180 -11.23 7.92 7.71
C PRO A 180 -12.32 7.16 8.48
N HIS A 181 -12.67 5.93 8.06
CA HIS A 181 -13.70 5.13 8.73
C HIS A 181 -13.15 4.29 9.91
N THR A 182 -11.87 3.94 9.92
CA THR A 182 -11.26 3.13 10.99
C THR A 182 -10.51 3.96 12.02
N ALA A 183 -9.74 4.94 11.58
CA ALA A 183 -8.91 5.77 12.47
C ALA A 183 -9.76 6.65 13.39
N ARG A 184 -9.46 6.59 14.69
CA ARG A 184 -10.14 7.38 15.74
C ARG A 184 -9.30 8.55 16.24
N THR A 185 -8.22 8.87 15.56
CA THR A 185 -7.28 9.95 15.89
C THR A 185 -6.75 10.57 14.59
N SER A 186 -6.21 11.80 14.64
CA SER A 186 -5.64 12.44 13.44
C SER A 186 -4.37 11.72 12.97
N LEU A 187 -4.10 11.80 11.67
CA LEU A 187 -2.88 11.25 11.08
C LEU A 187 -1.63 11.84 11.74
N LEU A 188 -1.60 13.15 11.98
CA LEU A 188 -0.49 13.81 12.66
C LEU A 188 -0.15 13.16 14.02
N LYS A 189 -1.15 12.84 14.85
CA LYS A 189 -0.91 12.16 16.14
C LYS A 189 -0.35 10.75 15.95
N VAL A 190 -0.80 10.03 14.91
CA VAL A 190 -0.26 8.71 14.57
C VAL A 190 1.21 8.84 14.18
N LEU A 191 1.55 9.76 13.27
CA LEU A 191 2.92 9.98 12.81
C LEU A 191 3.86 10.34 13.98
N LEU A 192 3.44 11.27 14.84
CA LEU A 192 4.20 11.66 16.04
C LEU A 192 4.46 10.46 16.97
N LYS A 193 3.45 9.64 17.23
CA LYS A 193 3.60 8.47 18.11
C LYS A 193 4.48 7.40 17.48
N THR A 194 4.29 7.12 16.18
CA THR A 194 5.07 6.13 15.45
C THR A 194 6.55 6.52 15.40
N TRP A 195 6.84 7.78 15.10
CA TRP A 195 8.20 8.30 15.09
C TRP A 195 8.86 8.21 16.47
N LYS A 196 8.16 8.66 17.51
CA LYS A 196 8.65 8.56 18.89
C LYS A 196 8.97 7.11 19.29
N ARG A 197 8.20 6.14 18.78
CA ARG A 197 8.36 4.72 19.13
C ARG A 197 9.54 4.06 18.41
N TYR A 198 9.73 4.35 17.13
CA TYR A 198 10.65 3.59 16.29
C TYR A 198 11.86 4.38 15.77
N GLY A 199 11.77 5.70 15.66
CA GLY A 199 12.83 6.53 15.07
C GLY A 199 13.20 6.12 13.65
N LYS A 200 12.23 5.57 12.89
CA LYS A 200 12.39 5.09 11.51
C LYS A 200 11.52 5.91 10.57
N PRO A 201 11.92 6.04 9.29
CA PRO A 201 11.07 6.65 8.28
C PRO A 201 9.67 6.02 8.29
N ILE A 202 8.64 6.85 8.08
CA ILE A 202 7.24 6.43 8.07
C ILE A 202 6.68 6.57 6.66
N LEU A 203 5.91 5.60 6.21
CA LEU A 203 5.07 5.67 5.02
C LEU A 203 3.61 5.66 5.44
N VAL A 204 2.78 6.58 4.94
CA VAL A 204 1.34 6.37 4.95
C VAL A 204 1.05 5.36 3.85
N SER A 205 1.09 4.08 4.23
CA SER A 205 1.14 2.95 3.29
C SER A 205 -0.21 2.61 2.66
N GLU A 206 -1.29 3.11 3.24
CA GLU A 206 -2.62 3.12 2.62
C GLU A 206 -3.47 4.27 3.17
N THR A 207 -4.14 4.98 2.28
CA THR A 207 -5.27 5.86 2.58
C THR A 207 -6.13 6.04 1.34
N SER A 208 -7.40 6.38 1.52
CA SER A 208 -8.28 6.82 0.43
C SER A 208 -9.57 7.44 0.97
N TRP A 209 -10.38 7.92 0.04
CA TRP A 209 -11.72 8.42 0.28
C TRP A 209 -12.71 7.71 -0.62
N HIS A 210 -13.82 7.27 -0.06
CA HIS A 210 -14.94 6.70 -0.81
C HIS A 210 -16.17 7.59 -0.68
N ASP A 211 -16.61 8.19 -1.77
CA ASP A 211 -17.71 9.16 -1.78
C ASP A 211 -19.05 8.55 -1.31
N GLY A 212 -19.26 7.24 -1.49
CA GLY A 212 -20.43 6.52 -1.00
C GLY A 212 -20.37 6.07 0.46
N HIS A 213 -19.26 6.32 1.19
CA HIS A 213 -19.10 5.80 2.55
C HIS A 213 -19.67 6.76 3.61
N ARG A 214 -20.78 6.36 4.24
CA ARG A 214 -21.50 7.22 5.22
C ARG A 214 -20.61 7.71 6.37
N ASP A 215 -19.72 6.89 6.90
CA ASP A 215 -18.84 7.28 8.00
C ASP A 215 -17.76 8.29 7.59
N HIS A 216 -17.33 8.29 6.32
CA HIS A 216 -16.44 9.33 5.81
C HIS A 216 -17.10 10.69 5.92
N HIS A 217 -18.29 10.85 5.33
CA HIS A 217 -19.04 12.11 5.36
C HIS A 217 -19.48 12.54 6.76
N ARG A 218 -19.78 11.57 7.64
CA ARG A 218 -20.11 11.87 9.04
C ARG A 218 -18.94 12.47 9.81
N ARG A 219 -17.73 11.96 9.57
CA ARG A 219 -16.50 12.40 10.28
C ARG A 219 -15.86 13.63 9.65
N HIS A 220 -15.97 13.76 8.34
CA HIS A 220 -15.39 14.85 7.55
C HIS A 220 -16.45 15.42 6.60
N PRO A 221 -17.40 16.21 7.11
CA PRO A 221 -18.47 16.80 6.29
C PRO A 221 -17.89 17.68 5.19
N GLY A 222 -18.41 17.53 3.96
CA GLY A 222 -18.00 18.33 2.81
C GLY A 222 -16.70 17.88 2.13
N PHE A 223 -16.05 16.83 2.61
CA PHE A 223 -14.86 16.29 1.94
C PHE A 223 -15.25 15.46 0.71
N ASN A 224 -14.36 15.50 -0.26
CA ASN A 224 -14.25 14.59 -1.41
C ASN A 224 -12.83 14.05 -1.49
N LYS A 225 -12.51 13.25 -2.50
CA LYS A 225 -11.18 12.65 -2.69
C LYS A 225 -10.05 13.70 -2.68
N GLY A 226 -10.21 14.81 -3.41
CA GLY A 226 -9.21 15.86 -3.45
C GLY A 226 -9.05 16.60 -2.12
N ALA A 227 -10.14 16.85 -1.40
CA ALA A 227 -10.08 17.47 -0.07
C ALA A 227 -9.42 16.54 0.95
N TRP A 228 -9.71 15.23 0.88
CA TRP A 228 -9.06 14.24 1.74
C TRP A 228 -7.56 14.15 1.45
N LEU A 229 -7.16 14.10 0.18
CA LEU A 229 -5.75 14.09 -0.19
C LEU A 229 -5.01 15.30 0.38
N ARG A 230 -5.52 16.52 0.17
CA ARG A 230 -4.91 17.74 0.71
C ARG A 230 -4.84 17.73 2.24
N HIS A 231 -5.86 17.20 2.91
CA HIS A 231 -5.86 17.07 4.38
C HIS A 231 -4.74 16.13 4.86
N MET A 232 -4.57 14.98 4.23
CA MET A 232 -3.49 14.03 4.57
C MET A 232 -2.11 14.62 4.33
N LEU A 233 -1.93 15.32 3.23
CA LEU A 233 -0.66 15.99 2.92
C LEU A 233 -0.36 17.16 3.88
N GLY A 234 -1.39 17.86 4.34
CA GLY A 234 -1.25 18.87 5.40
C GLY A 234 -0.73 18.29 6.71
N ASP A 235 -1.31 17.16 7.17
CA ASP A 235 -0.83 16.46 8.37
C ASP A 235 0.62 15.95 8.20
N ILE A 236 0.98 15.48 6.99
CA ILE A 236 2.34 15.05 6.64
C ILE A 236 3.31 16.23 6.69
N ALA A 237 2.97 17.35 6.04
CA ALA A 237 3.82 18.55 6.04
C ALA A 237 4.04 19.09 7.45
N GLU A 238 3.01 19.08 8.30
CA GLU A 238 3.14 19.47 9.71
C GLU A 238 4.06 18.51 10.49
N ALA A 239 3.97 17.19 10.22
CA ALA A 239 4.88 16.21 10.83
C ALA A 239 6.33 16.43 10.37
N GLN A 240 6.56 16.66 9.08
CA GLN A 240 7.88 16.94 8.51
C GLN A 240 8.48 18.23 9.08
N ALA A 241 7.68 19.27 9.25
CA ALA A 241 8.11 20.52 9.91
C ALA A 241 8.54 20.31 11.37
N LYS A 242 8.09 19.21 12.03
CA LYS A 242 8.52 18.78 13.37
C LYS A 242 9.72 17.81 13.33
N GLY A 243 10.37 17.62 12.18
CA GLY A 243 11.54 16.76 12.02
C GLY A 243 11.21 15.27 11.88
N ILE A 244 9.97 14.90 11.59
CA ILE A 244 9.56 13.51 11.35
C ILE A 244 9.83 13.17 9.90
N GLU A 245 10.54 12.09 9.65
CA GLU A 245 10.77 11.59 8.30
C GLU A 245 9.55 10.80 7.81
N VAL A 246 8.68 11.46 7.02
CA VAL A 246 7.57 10.83 6.32
C VAL A 246 7.96 10.68 4.87
N ALA A 247 8.04 9.43 4.40
CA ALA A 247 8.60 9.07 3.10
C ALA A 247 7.68 9.41 1.93
N ASP A 248 6.40 9.05 2.05
CA ASP A 248 5.40 9.25 1.00
C ASP A 248 3.99 8.92 1.54
N LEU A 249 2.96 9.07 0.68
CA LEU A 249 1.58 8.70 0.92
C LEU A 249 1.08 7.79 -0.22
N CYS A 250 0.61 6.59 0.12
CA CYS A 250 0.03 5.66 -0.84
C CYS A 250 -1.50 5.79 -0.87
N TRP A 251 -2.04 6.15 -2.04
CA TRP A 251 -3.48 6.15 -2.28
C TRP A 251 -3.94 4.77 -2.73
N TYR A 252 -4.67 4.06 -1.86
CA TYR A 252 -5.13 2.69 -2.10
C TYR A 252 -6.64 2.54 -1.86
N PRO A 253 -7.39 1.87 -2.76
CA PRO A 253 -6.95 1.45 -4.10
C PRO A 253 -6.94 2.61 -5.09
N ILE A 254 -5.95 2.63 -6.00
CA ILE A 254 -5.88 3.64 -7.07
C ILE A 254 -6.81 3.29 -8.24
N VAL A 255 -7.19 2.01 -8.38
CA VAL A 255 -8.18 1.51 -9.34
C VAL A 255 -9.46 1.17 -8.59
N ASP A 256 -10.61 1.64 -9.07
CA ASP A 256 -11.89 1.27 -8.50
C ASP A 256 -12.07 -0.26 -8.50
N CYS A 257 -12.35 -0.82 -7.32
CA CYS A 257 -12.50 -2.26 -7.13
C CYS A 257 -13.91 -2.61 -6.60
N PRO A 258 -14.37 -3.85 -6.71
CA PRO A 258 -15.57 -4.29 -6.03
C PRO A 258 -15.35 -4.30 -4.50
N PRO A 259 -16.41 -4.18 -3.69
CA PRO A 259 -16.31 -4.34 -2.24
C PRO A 259 -15.68 -5.70 -1.89
N TRP A 260 -14.71 -5.71 -0.99
CA TRP A 260 -14.00 -6.93 -0.58
C TRP A 260 -14.93 -8.00 -0.01
N GLN A 261 -15.98 -7.57 0.73
CA GLN A 261 -17.00 -8.46 1.29
C GLN A 261 -17.91 -9.06 0.21
N HIS A 262 -18.02 -8.39 -0.95
CA HIS A 262 -18.90 -8.76 -2.05
C HIS A 262 -18.20 -8.59 -3.40
N PRO A 263 -17.13 -9.36 -3.69
CA PRO A 263 -16.30 -9.16 -4.88
C PRO A 263 -17.05 -9.42 -6.21
N ARG A 264 -18.21 -10.09 -6.16
CA ARG A 264 -19.15 -10.23 -7.31
C ARG A 264 -20.13 -9.07 -7.46
N SER A 265 -20.11 -8.10 -6.55
CA SER A 265 -21.00 -6.95 -6.64
C SER A 265 -20.74 -6.18 -7.92
N ARG A 266 -21.81 -5.76 -8.60
CA ARG A 266 -21.74 -4.80 -9.70
C ARG A 266 -21.45 -3.39 -9.21
N ASN A 267 -21.72 -3.11 -7.93
CA ASN A 267 -21.32 -1.86 -7.30
C ASN A 267 -19.81 -1.85 -7.14
N ARG A 268 -19.17 -0.74 -7.48
CA ARG A 268 -17.75 -0.53 -7.28
C ARG A 268 -17.53 0.40 -6.08
N TRP A 269 -16.48 0.15 -5.35
CA TRP A 269 -15.94 1.14 -4.43
C TRP A 269 -15.22 2.21 -5.24
N SER A 270 -15.80 3.39 -5.27
CA SER A 270 -15.25 4.56 -5.96
C SER A 270 -14.21 5.25 -5.08
N HIS A 271 -13.07 4.60 -4.88
CA HIS A 271 -11.93 5.14 -4.15
C HIS A 271 -10.89 5.75 -5.09
N GLY A 272 -10.73 5.12 -6.28
CA GLY A 272 -9.58 5.28 -7.14
C GLY A 272 -9.56 6.56 -7.96
N LEU A 273 -8.38 6.80 -8.52
CA LEU A 273 -8.16 7.68 -9.65
C LEU A 273 -8.70 7.03 -10.93
N ILE A 274 -8.50 5.72 -11.07
CA ILE A 274 -8.78 4.97 -12.29
C ILE A 274 -10.08 4.19 -12.11
N ARG A 275 -11.06 4.45 -12.97
CA ARG A 275 -12.32 3.72 -13.01
C ARG A 275 -12.18 2.41 -13.81
N ALA A 276 -13.15 1.53 -13.69
CA ALA A 276 -13.14 0.22 -14.36
C ALA A 276 -13.06 0.31 -15.90
N ASP A 277 -13.57 1.39 -16.48
CA ASP A 277 -13.51 1.71 -17.92
C ASP A 277 -12.23 2.45 -18.33
N LEU A 278 -11.29 2.63 -17.40
CA LEU A 278 -10.05 3.37 -17.56
C LEU A 278 -10.22 4.91 -17.65
N SER A 279 -11.43 5.44 -17.48
CA SER A 279 -11.60 6.88 -17.27
C SER A 279 -11.04 7.28 -15.89
N VAL A 280 -10.76 8.56 -15.71
CA VAL A 280 -10.21 9.08 -14.46
C VAL A 280 -11.28 9.77 -13.62
N ASP A 281 -11.12 9.69 -12.30
CA ASP A 281 -11.96 10.44 -11.35
C ASP A 281 -11.56 11.92 -11.38
N PRO A 282 -12.50 12.84 -11.69
CA PRO A 282 -12.17 14.24 -11.91
C PRO A 282 -11.69 14.97 -10.64
N ALA A 283 -12.22 14.59 -9.46
CA ALA A 283 -11.86 15.28 -8.22
C ALA A 283 -10.43 14.93 -7.78
N LEU A 284 -10.06 13.64 -7.86
CA LEU A 284 -8.71 13.20 -7.53
C LEU A 284 -7.72 13.64 -8.60
N SER A 285 -8.07 13.53 -9.89
CA SER A 285 -7.25 13.98 -11.01
C SER A 285 -6.91 15.47 -10.88
N SER A 286 -7.90 16.34 -10.66
CA SER A 286 -7.66 17.78 -10.48
C SER A 286 -6.76 18.09 -9.29
N ALA A 287 -6.90 17.36 -8.17
CA ALA A 287 -6.04 17.57 -7.01
C ALA A 287 -4.58 17.17 -7.29
N LEU A 288 -4.36 16.06 -7.98
CA LEU A 288 -3.02 15.58 -8.37
C LEU A 288 -2.35 16.55 -9.37
N MET A 289 -3.08 17.03 -10.35
CA MET A 289 -2.55 17.97 -11.34
C MET A 289 -2.17 19.31 -10.71
N ALA A 290 -3.01 19.84 -9.80
CA ALA A 290 -2.70 21.07 -9.06
C ALA A 290 -1.42 20.93 -8.22
N MET A 291 -1.25 19.81 -7.53
CA MET A 291 -0.02 19.53 -6.77
C MET A 291 1.22 19.45 -7.65
N ARG A 292 1.11 18.86 -8.83
CA ARG A 292 2.22 18.80 -9.80
C ARG A 292 2.64 20.20 -10.26
N GLU A 293 1.69 21.10 -10.49
CA GLU A 293 1.95 22.48 -10.85
C GLU A 293 2.65 23.25 -9.71
N GLU A 294 2.20 23.05 -8.46
CA GLU A 294 2.82 23.64 -7.26
C GLU A 294 4.27 23.16 -7.05
N LEU A 295 4.57 21.89 -7.35
CA LEU A 295 5.94 21.34 -7.23
C LEU A 295 6.87 21.80 -8.38
N ALA A 296 6.32 22.23 -9.50
CA ALA A 296 7.08 22.69 -10.66
C ALA A 296 7.37 24.21 -10.62
N ALA A 297 6.67 24.97 -9.76
CA ALA A 297 6.82 26.42 -9.58
C ALA A 297 7.89 26.78 -8.55
#